data_baaea3480276f3dc5ab7955bfc1ce776
#
_entry.id   baaea3480276f3dc5ab7955bfc1ce776
#
_cell.length_a   1.000
_cell.length_b   1.000
_cell.length_c   1.000
_cell.angle_alpha   90.00
_cell.angle_beta   90.00
_cell.angle_gamma   90.00
#
_symmetry.space_group_name_H-M   'P 1'
#
loop_
_entity.id
_entity.type
_entity.pdbx_description
1 polymer ?
#
loop_
_entity_poly.entity_id
_entity_poly.type
_entity_poly.pdbx_seq_one_letter_code
_entity_poly.pdbx_strand_id
1 'polypeptide(L)'
;MLTEQLRGMLKACADEHFSSFDRQGHADPGSNGPYGYPESPVRNTGHWLIIYSYLWKATRDERYKQLSEKFIQYLLSEQKKSASGAITCILEGAADHTDGLIGQAWVIEALVYAYHTYRDERCLDCGFSIFKSQRFDENTGLWKRVEPDGEKLDYDYTLNHQVWFCASGLLLLSCREDEAVKKQVDRHLDLLSREYFGAHKSGLIRHYGAMRMTRRELAPLYIKQYIKYAGLKLGVFSSRKYDILIQEQGYHMFELYGFALLAALRKDLPFTKTPAFLRALNYGLDIDRLNEVLGISDPEHMNKYAYPYNSPAFEYPLIAHTFTGAADEKTALRLLDIQKSLTWDESAKAMNLHTADSTTLTARLYEYVRFLDAVQGT
;
A
#
# COMPACT_ATOMS: atom_id res chain seq x y z
N MET A 1 -2.98 24.12 -8.91
CA MET A 1 -1.48 24.11 -8.83
C MET A 1 -0.98 22.71 -8.45
N LEU A 2 -1.40 22.10 -7.34
CA LEU A 2 -0.98 20.74 -6.91
C LEU A 2 -1.20 19.68 -8.00
N THR A 3 -2.43 19.55 -8.51
CA THR A 3 -2.78 18.52 -9.53
C THR A 3 -1.93 18.62 -10.80
N GLU A 4 -1.54 19.81 -11.20
CA GLU A 4 -0.67 20.05 -12.35
C GLU A 4 0.76 19.62 -12.08
N GLN A 5 1.32 19.95 -10.90
CA GLN A 5 2.64 19.49 -10.49
C GLN A 5 2.70 17.97 -10.39
N LEU A 6 1.69 17.32 -9.79
CA LEU A 6 1.63 15.87 -9.67
C LEU A 6 1.57 15.20 -11.05
N ARG A 7 0.75 15.70 -11.98
CA ARG A 7 0.70 15.19 -13.37
C ARG A 7 2.03 15.38 -14.09
N GLY A 8 2.66 16.54 -13.93
CA GLY A 8 3.98 16.80 -14.50
C GLY A 8 5.04 15.81 -14.01
N MET A 9 5.05 15.53 -12.71
CA MET A 9 5.98 14.56 -12.12
C MET A 9 5.71 13.14 -12.60
N LEU A 10 4.44 12.69 -12.58
CA LEU A 10 4.06 11.36 -13.10
C LEU A 10 4.50 11.19 -14.55
N LYS A 11 4.26 12.22 -15.39
CA LYS A 11 4.65 12.19 -16.79
C LYS A 11 6.17 12.15 -16.97
N ALA A 12 6.91 12.97 -16.24
CA ALA A 12 8.37 13.02 -16.34
C ALA A 12 9.01 11.66 -15.96
N CYS A 13 8.57 11.06 -14.85
CA CYS A 13 9.02 9.73 -14.46
C CYS A 13 8.64 8.66 -15.50
N ALA A 14 7.40 8.69 -15.99
CA ALA A 14 6.94 7.70 -16.98
C ALA A 14 7.69 7.78 -18.30
N ASP A 15 7.95 8.98 -18.81
CA ASP A 15 8.71 9.17 -20.05
C ASP A 15 10.18 8.73 -19.90
N GLU A 16 10.80 8.96 -18.74
CA GLU A 16 12.18 8.54 -18.46
C GLU A 16 12.31 7.01 -18.51
N HIS A 17 11.42 6.31 -17.84
CA HIS A 17 11.48 4.84 -17.75
C HIS A 17 10.88 4.12 -18.95
N PHE A 18 10.17 4.82 -19.85
CA PHE A 18 9.39 4.22 -20.93
C PHE A 18 10.19 3.24 -21.78
N SER A 19 11.35 3.66 -22.31
CA SER A 19 12.13 2.84 -23.27
C SER A 19 12.69 1.56 -22.64
N SER A 20 13.02 1.59 -21.35
CA SER A 20 13.47 0.40 -20.62
C SER A 20 12.31 -0.59 -20.44
N PHE A 21 11.20 -0.10 -19.92
CA PHE A 21 10.02 -0.93 -19.64
C PHE A 21 9.38 -1.48 -20.91
N ASP A 22 9.37 -0.69 -22.00
CA ASP A 22 8.83 -1.16 -23.28
C ASP A 22 9.62 -2.32 -23.87
N ARG A 23 10.95 -2.30 -23.71
CA ARG A 23 11.83 -3.40 -24.14
C ARG A 23 11.67 -4.65 -23.28
N GLN A 24 11.52 -4.49 -21.96
CA GLN A 24 11.41 -5.60 -21.02
C GLN A 24 10.00 -6.20 -21.00
N GLY A 25 8.95 -5.40 -21.23
CA GLY A 25 7.55 -5.77 -21.07
C GLY A 25 7.06 -5.75 -19.64
N HIS A 26 7.85 -5.29 -18.68
CA HIS A 26 7.54 -5.12 -17.25
C HIS A 26 8.40 -4.01 -16.66
N ALA A 27 8.05 -3.53 -15.48
CA ALA A 27 8.88 -2.61 -14.70
C ALA A 27 10.03 -3.34 -13.98
N ASP A 28 11.04 -2.59 -13.56
CA ASP A 28 12.15 -3.14 -12.80
C ASP A 28 11.69 -3.60 -11.41
N PRO A 29 12.20 -4.73 -10.89
CA PRO A 29 11.88 -5.21 -9.55
C PRO A 29 12.46 -4.29 -8.48
N GLY A 30 11.83 -4.31 -7.30
CA GLY A 30 12.32 -3.67 -6.09
C GLY A 30 13.05 -4.64 -5.17
N SER A 31 13.24 -4.18 -3.93
CA SER A 31 13.84 -4.95 -2.84
C SER A 31 13.04 -4.89 -1.54
N ASN A 32 11.74 -4.62 -1.63
CA ASN A 32 10.85 -4.45 -0.49
C ASN A 32 11.33 -3.38 0.51
N GLY A 33 11.83 -2.26 -0.01
CA GLY A 33 12.24 -1.10 0.77
C GLY A 33 13.30 -1.45 1.83
N PRO A 34 13.07 -1.07 3.09
CA PRO A 34 14.05 -1.25 4.17
C PRO A 34 14.23 -2.70 4.62
N TYR A 35 13.46 -3.65 4.07
CA TYR A 35 13.57 -5.08 4.39
C TYR A 35 14.64 -5.80 3.55
N GLY A 36 14.91 -5.30 2.33
CA GLY A 36 15.96 -5.81 1.46
C GLY A 36 15.66 -7.20 0.88
N TYR A 37 14.37 -7.57 0.75
CA TYR A 37 13.98 -8.84 0.11
C TYR A 37 13.93 -8.66 -1.41
N PRO A 38 14.61 -9.50 -2.20
CA PRO A 38 14.50 -9.46 -3.66
C PRO A 38 13.06 -9.69 -4.12
N GLU A 39 12.52 -8.73 -4.86
CA GLU A 39 11.17 -8.82 -5.40
C GLU A 39 11.16 -9.34 -6.84
N SER A 40 10.05 -9.94 -7.24
CA SER A 40 9.73 -10.10 -8.66
C SER A 40 9.30 -8.75 -9.25
N PRO A 41 9.30 -8.58 -10.58
CA PRO A 41 8.80 -7.35 -11.19
C PRO A 41 7.32 -7.06 -10.98
N VAL A 42 6.55 -8.00 -10.42
CA VAL A 42 5.07 -7.98 -10.32
C VAL A 42 4.56 -6.72 -9.62
N ARG A 43 5.05 -6.41 -8.42
CA ARG A 43 4.60 -5.24 -7.64
C ARG A 43 4.75 -3.94 -8.41
N ASN A 44 5.98 -3.65 -8.85
CA ASN A 44 6.27 -2.39 -9.53
C ASN A 44 5.60 -2.32 -10.89
N THR A 45 5.45 -3.45 -11.62
CA THR A 45 4.67 -3.49 -12.86
C THR A 45 3.21 -3.11 -12.61
N GLY A 46 2.62 -3.57 -11.50
CA GLY A 46 1.27 -3.17 -11.09
C GLY A 46 1.17 -1.66 -10.83
N HIS A 47 2.09 -1.10 -10.05
CA HIS A 47 2.11 0.34 -9.75
C HIS A 47 2.28 1.19 -11.02
N TRP A 48 3.22 0.85 -11.89
CA TRP A 48 3.43 1.53 -13.16
C TRP A 48 2.27 1.34 -14.14
N LEU A 49 1.57 0.19 -14.12
CA LEU A 49 0.35 -0.01 -14.91
C LEU A 49 -0.73 1.04 -14.58
N ILE A 50 -0.90 1.37 -13.30
CA ILE A 50 -1.82 2.44 -12.88
C ILE A 50 -1.37 3.79 -13.45
N ILE A 51 -0.07 4.12 -13.34
CA ILE A 51 0.49 5.39 -13.85
C ILE A 51 0.30 5.51 -15.35
N TYR A 52 0.71 4.51 -16.14
CA TYR A 52 0.59 4.56 -17.61
C TYR A 52 -0.86 4.57 -18.06
N SER A 53 -1.72 3.81 -17.40
CA SER A 53 -3.16 3.85 -17.70
C SER A 53 -3.79 5.22 -17.43
N TYR A 54 -3.40 5.87 -16.34
CA TYR A 54 -3.82 7.24 -16.03
C TYR A 54 -3.31 8.24 -17.08
N LEU A 55 -2.03 8.17 -17.44
CA LEU A 55 -1.43 9.07 -18.43
C LEU A 55 -2.07 8.89 -19.80
N TRP A 56 -2.40 7.66 -20.22
CA TRP A 56 -3.17 7.45 -21.45
C TRP A 56 -4.57 8.08 -21.37
N LYS A 57 -5.28 7.93 -20.25
CA LYS A 57 -6.58 8.60 -20.05
C LYS A 57 -6.46 10.12 -20.19
N ALA A 58 -5.40 10.69 -19.60
CA ALA A 58 -5.19 12.13 -19.55
C ALA A 58 -4.67 12.74 -20.87
N THR A 59 -3.81 12.00 -21.61
CA THR A 59 -3.08 12.55 -22.78
C THR A 59 -3.49 11.95 -24.11
N ARG A 60 -4.06 10.75 -24.11
CA ARG A 60 -4.35 9.93 -25.31
C ARG A 60 -3.10 9.58 -26.12
N ASP A 61 -1.93 9.57 -25.48
CA ASP A 61 -0.70 9.08 -26.11
C ASP A 61 -0.71 7.55 -26.16
N GLU A 62 -0.81 7.00 -27.38
CA GLU A 62 -0.92 5.56 -27.62
C GLU A 62 0.27 4.76 -27.11
N ARG A 63 1.45 5.39 -26.94
CA ARG A 63 2.61 4.71 -26.35
C ARG A 63 2.31 4.20 -24.95
N TYR A 64 1.62 4.98 -24.12
CA TYR A 64 1.25 4.58 -22.76
C TYR A 64 0.27 3.41 -22.73
N LYS A 65 -0.67 3.38 -23.68
CA LYS A 65 -1.60 2.26 -23.83
C LYS A 65 -0.88 0.97 -24.22
N GLN A 66 -0.01 1.04 -25.24
CA GLN A 66 0.75 -0.12 -25.71
C GLN A 66 1.63 -0.72 -24.61
N LEU A 67 2.27 0.13 -23.79
CA LEU A 67 3.05 -0.34 -22.65
C LEU A 67 2.17 -0.93 -21.56
N SER A 68 1.00 -0.32 -21.26
CA SER A 68 0.03 -0.88 -20.34
C SER A 68 -0.47 -2.27 -20.77
N GLU A 69 -0.69 -2.47 -22.06
CA GLU A 69 -1.06 -3.79 -22.61
C GLU A 69 0.03 -4.84 -22.37
N LYS A 70 1.31 -4.48 -22.51
CA LYS A 70 2.45 -5.37 -22.16
C LYS A 70 2.45 -5.71 -20.67
N PHE A 71 2.24 -4.72 -19.81
CA PHE A 71 2.18 -4.92 -18.36
C PHE A 71 1.01 -5.81 -17.94
N ILE A 72 -0.16 -5.63 -18.54
CA ILE A 72 -1.30 -6.55 -18.35
C ILE A 72 -0.91 -7.98 -18.74
N GLN A 73 -0.33 -8.18 -19.93
CA GLN A 73 0.10 -9.51 -20.38
C GLN A 73 1.12 -10.14 -19.41
N TYR A 74 2.08 -9.35 -18.91
CA TYR A 74 3.05 -9.79 -17.93
C TYR A 74 2.36 -10.29 -16.64
N LEU A 75 1.51 -9.47 -16.01
CA LEU A 75 0.79 -9.84 -14.77
C LEU A 75 -0.09 -11.09 -14.97
N LEU A 76 -0.83 -11.17 -16.08
CA LEU A 76 -1.63 -12.33 -16.41
C LEU A 76 -0.77 -13.58 -16.61
N SER A 77 0.44 -13.45 -17.18
CA SER A 77 1.35 -14.57 -17.37
C SER A 77 1.95 -15.06 -16.05
N GLU A 78 2.30 -14.15 -15.14
CA GLU A 78 2.82 -14.51 -13.81
C GLU A 78 1.76 -15.24 -12.98
N GLN A 79 0.52 -14.76 -12.98
CA GLN A 79 -0.56 -15.43 -12.27
C GLN A 79 -0.81 -16.87 -12.78
N LYS A 80 -0.69 -17.11 -14.09
CA LYS A 80 -0.84 -18.45 -14.69
C LYS A 80 0.25 -19.44 -14.30
N LYS A 81 1.41 -18.99 -13.82
CA LYS A 81 2.46 -19.87 -13.30
C LYS A 81 2.13 -20.42 -11.92
N SER A 82 1.17 -19.84 -11.24
CA SER A 82 0.76 -20.23 -9.91
C SER A 82 -0.18 -21.41 -9.90
N ALA A 83 0.03 -22.36 -8.99
CA ALA A 83 -0.87 -23.50 -8.79
C ALA A 83 -2.10 -23.10 -7.96
N SER A 84 -2.00 -22.10 -7.07
CA SER A 84 -3.08 -21.66 -6.19
C SER A 84 -3.94 -20.54 -6.79
N GLY A 85 -3.38 -19.74 -7.70
CA GLY A 85 -3.92 -18.48 -8.17
C GLY A 85 -3.30 -17.24 -7.48
N ALA A 86 -2.58 -17.40 -6.37
CA ALA A 86 -1.77 -16.33 -5.78
C ALA A 86 -0.59 -16.00 -6.69
N ILE A 87 -0.06 -14.77 -6.59
CA ILE A 87 1.05 -14.33 -7.44
C ILE A 87 2.33 -14.13 -6.64
N THR A 88 3.47 -14.48 -7.23
CA THR A 88 4.79 -14.33 -6.58
C THR A 88 5.25 -12.88 -6.61
N CYS A 89 5.40 -12.27 -5.44
CA CYS A 89 5.93 -10.92 -5.26
C CYS A 89 7.36 -10.93 -4.73
N ILE A 90 7.68 -11.78 -3.76
CA ILE A 90 9.02 -11.93 -3.16
C ILE A 90 9.67 -13.21 -3.68
N LEU A 91 10.95 -13.12 -4.06
CA LEU A 91 11.68 -14.27 -4.61
C LEU A 91 12.31 -15.12 -3.52
N GLU A 92 12.89 -14.49 -2.48
CA GLU A 92 13.55 -15.18 -1.38
C GLU A 92 13.68 -14.32 -0.12
N GLY A 93 13.99 -14.94 1.00
CA GLY A 93 14.38 -14.27 2.25
C GLY A 93 13.23 -13.82 3.15
N ALA A 94 12.02 -13.65 2.64
CA ALA A 94 10.84 -13.30 3.43
C ALA A 94 10.14 -14.52 4.05
N ALA A 95 9.09 -14.26 4.83
CA ALA A 95 8.27 -15.30 5.46
C ALA A 95 7.31 -15.98 4.47
N ASP A 96 7.06 -15.36 3.33
CA ASP A 96 6.24 -15.89 2.23
C ASP A 96 6.62 -15.22 0.89
N HIS A 97 6.21 -15.83 -0.21
CA HIS A 97 6.48 -15.35 -1.56
C HIS A 97 5.39 -14.38 -2.09
N THR A 98 4.30 -14.21 -1.35
CA THR A 98 3.17 -13.37 -1.76
C THR A 98 3.33 -11.90 -1.37
N ASP A 99 4.34 -11.55 -0.54
CA ASP A 99 4.45 -10.30 0.21
C ASP A 99 3.21 -10.09 1.08
N GLY A 100 2.78 -11.15 1.75
CA GLY A 100 1.54 -11.17 2.48
C GLY A 100 0.31 -10.94 1.59
N LEU A 101 -0.77 -10.52 2.20
CA LEU A 101 -1.99 -10.16 1.47
C LEU A 101 -1.83 -8.85 0.68
N ILE A 102 -0.90 -7.97 1.09
CA ILE A 102 -0.75 -6.66 0.47
C ILE A 102 -0.15 -6.75 -0.94
N GLY A 103 0.80 -7.66 -1.18
CA GLY A 103 1.32 -7.90 -2.52
C GLY A 103 0.23 -8.33 -3.49
N GLN A 104 -0.69 -9.18 -3.02
CA GLN A 104 -1.85 -9.61 -3.79
C GLN A 104 -2.83 -8.45 -4.04
N ALA A 105 -3.07 -7.62 -3.03
CA ALA A 105 -3.96 -6.47 -3.12
C ALA A 105 -3.49 -5.43 -4.15
N TRP A 106 -2.21 -5.12 -4.21
CA TRP A 106 -1.66 -4.18 -5.19
C TRP A 106 -1.82 -4.66 -6.63
N VAL A 107 -1.65 -5.97 -6.87
CA VAL A 107 -1.88 -6.54 -8.22
C VAL A 107 -3.35 -6.45 -8.59
N ILE A 108 -4.27 -6.79 -7.67
CA ILE A 108 -5.71 -6.66 -7.90
C ILE A 108 -6.08 -5.20 -8.19
N GLU A 109 -5.55 -4.26 -7.42
CA GLU A 109 -5.77 -2.82 -7.61
C GLU A 109 -5.36 -2.36 -9.01
N ALA A 110 -4.19 -2.79 -9.48
CA ALA A 110 -3.68 -2.46 -10.81
C ALA A 110 -4.54 -3.06 -11.92
N LEU A 111 -4.93 -4.32 -11.77
CA LEU A 111 -5.79 -5.02 -12.74
C LEU A 111 -7.18 -4.40 -12.82
N VAL A 112 -7.77 -4.02 -11.69
CA VAL A 112 -9.07 -3.31 -11.67
C VAL A 112 -8.94 -1.94 -12.32
N TYR A 113 -7.85 -1.21 -12.06
CA TYR A 113 -7.62 0.07 -12.72
C TYR A 113 -7.48 -0.08 -14.25
N ALA A 114 -6.77 -1.10 -14.70
CA ALA A 114 -6.65 -1.44 -16.12
C ALA A 114 -8.00 -1.82 -16.73
N TYR A 115 -8.83 -2.61 -16.02
CA TYR A 115 -10.19 -2.93 -16.48
C TYR A 115 -11.05 -1.66 -16.65
N HIS A 116 -11.05 -0.75 -15.69
CA HIS A 116 -11.78 0.51 -15.82
C HIS A 116 -11.33 1.32 -17.04
N THR A 117 -10.03 1.23 -17.37
CA THR A 117 -9.42 2.01 -18.45
C THR A 117 -9.63 1.37 -19.83
N TYR A 118 -9.46 0.04 -19.94
CA TYR A 118 -9.37 -0.67 -21.22
C TYR A 118 -10.52 -1.65 -21.47
N ARG A 119 -11.35 -1.94 -20.45
CA ARG A 119 -12.46 -2.91 -20.51
C ARG A 119 -12.01 -4.33 -20.86
N ASP A 120 -10.81 -4.71 -20.44
CA ASP A 120 -10.28 -6.06 -20.62
C ASP A 120 -10.75 -6.98 -19.48
N GLU A 121 -11.73 -7.85 -19.76
CA GLU A 121 -12.32 -8.76 -18.78
C GLU A 121 -11.30 -9.73 -18.16
N ARG A 122 -10.20 -10.02 -18.86
CA ARG A 122 -9.12 -10.87 -18.33
C ARG A 122 -8.49 -10.29 -17.07
N CYS A 123 -8.46 -8.97 -16.94
CA CYS A 123 -7.98 -8.28 -15.74
C CYS A 123 -8.88 -8.60 -14.53
N LEU A 124 -10.22 -8.55 -14.70
CA LEU A 124 -11.15 -8.90 -13.62
C LEU A 124 -11.06 -10.37 -13.24
N ASP A 125 -11.04 -11.26 -14.22
CA ASP A 125 -10.96 -12.70 -13.97
C ASP A 125 -9.68 -13.06 -13.20
N CYS A 126 -8.55 -12.46 -13.57
CA CYS A 126 -7.29 -12.60 -12.86
C CYS A 126 -7.39 -12.02 -11.43
N GLY A 127 -7.93 -10.82 -11.26
CA GLY A 127 -8.12 -10.19 -9.95
C GLY A 127 -8.99 -11.04 -9.02
N PHE A 128 -10.12 -11.56 -9.50
CA PHE A 128 -10.96 -12.48 -8.73
C PHE A 128 -10.26 -13.79 -8.40
N SER A 129 -9.45 -14.33 -9.32
CA SER A 129 -8.65 -15.55 -9.08
C SER A 129 -7.65 -15.32 -7.94
N ILE A 130 -6.91 -14.20 -7.97
CA ILE A 130 -5.96 -13.83 -6.92
C ILE A 130 -6.69 -13.64 -5.57
N PHE A 131 -7.81 -12.91 -5.54
CA PHE A 131 -8.56 -12.70 -4.30
C PHE A 131 -9.07 -14.01 -3.70
N LYS A 132 -9.67 -14.87 -4.52
CA LYS A 132 -10.24 -16.15 -4.08
C LYS A 132 -9.19 -17.19 -3.73
N SER A 133 -7.93 -17.01 -4.10
CA SER A 133 -6.84 -17.90 -3.71
C SER A 133 -6.53 -17.83 -2.22
N GLN A 134 -6.81 -16.67 -1.58
CA GLN A 134 -6.56 -16.48 -0.15
C GLN A 134 -7.71 -17.02 0.69
N ARG A 135 -7.37 -17.64 1.83
CA ARG A 135 -8.35 -18.35 2.67
C ARG A 135 -8.96 -17.42 3.70
N PHE A 136 -10.27 -17.25 3.64
CA PHE A 136 -11.01 -16.46 4.65
C PHE A 136 -11.48 -17.34 5.80
N ASP A 137 -11.35 -16.83 7.04
CA ASP A 137 -11.90 -17.45 8.25
C ASP A 137 -13.09 -16.62 8.75
N GLU A 138 -14.29 -17.15 8.61
CA GLU A 138 -15.54 -16.47 9.01
C GLU A 138 -15.62 -16.16 10.51
N ASN A 139 -14.96 -16.95 11.37
CA ASN A 139 -14.98 -16.74 12.82
C ASN A 139 -14.19 -15.50 13.21
N THR A 140 -13.00 -15.36 12.64
CA THR A 140 -12.11 -14.23 12.91
C THR A 140 -12.34 -13.07 11.94
N GLY A 141 -12.94 -13.30 10.77
CA GLY A 141 -13.09 -12.28 9.72
C GLY A 141 -11.77 -11.85 9.09
N LEU A 142 -10.76 -12.70 9.14
CA LEU A 142 -9.42 -12.44 8.60
C LEU A 142 -9.08 -13.41 7.48
N TRP A 143 -8.25 -12.94 6.54
CA TRP A 143 -7.66 -13.81 5.53
C TRP A 143 -6.37 -14.42 6.03
N LYS A 144 -6.17 -15.68 5.63
CA LYS A 144 -4.94 -16.45 5.77
C LYS A 144 -4.24 -16.50 4.44
N ARG A 145 -2.92 -16.43 4.45
CA ARG A 145 -2.09 -16.46 3.25
C ARG A 145 -2.09 -17.85 2.59
N VAL A 146 -2.01 -17.86 1.29
CA VAL A 146 -1.77 -19.05 0.48
C VAL A 146 -0.65 -18.73 -0.50
N GLU A 147 0.38 -19.56 -0.52
CA GLU A 147 1.53 -19.43 -1.40
C GLU A 147 1.18 -19.75 -2.86
N PRO A 148 1.98 -19.28 -3.84
CA PRO A 148 1.76 -19.57 -5.25
C PRO A 148 1.78 -21.07 -5.58
N ASP A 149 2.51 -21.89 -4.84
CA ASP A 149 2.53 -23.35 -4.97
C ASP A 149 1.35 -24.06 -4.29
N GLY A 150 0.53 -23.31 -3.54
CA GLY A 150 -0.65 -23.81 -2.83
C GLY A 150 -0.41 -24.11 -1.35
N GLU A 151 0.79 -23.88 -0.81
CA GLU A 151 1.03 -24.02 0.62
C GLU A 151 0.14 -23.05 1.41
N LYS A 152 -0.47 -23.57 2.48
CA LYS A 152 -1.42 -22.85 3.32
C LYS A 152 -0.70 -22.33 4.56
N LEU A 153 -0.53 -21.02 4.64
CA LEU A 153 0.07 -20.34 5.77
C LEU A 153 -1.00 -19.88 6.78
N ASP A 154 -0.54 -19.30 7.86
CA ASP A 154 -1.39 -18.72 8.91
C ASP A 154 -1.90 -17.32 8.52
N TYR A 155 -2.65 -16.68 9.43
CA TYR A 155 -3.17 -15.33 9.21
C TYR A 155 -2.06 -14.35 8.88
N ASP A 156 -2.39 -13.39 8.02
CA ASP A 156 -1.59 -12.18 7.93
C ASP A 156 -2.00 -11.22 9.06
N TYR A 157 -1.10 -11.07 10.03
CA TYR A 157 -1.38 -10.28 11.24
C TYR A 157 -1.11 -8.80 11.09
N THR A 158 -0.69 -8.36 9.93
CA THR A 158 -0.40 -6.97 9.61
C THR A 158 -1.69 -6.24 9.26
N LEU A 159 -2.00 -5.16 9.97
CA LEU A 159 -3.27 -4.45 9.80
C LEU A 159 -3.47 -3.95 8.37
N ASN A 160 -2.49 -3.23 7.82
CA ASN A 160 -2.58 -2.68 6.46
C ASN A 160 -2.76 -3.78 5.41
N HIS A 161 -2.14 -4.96 5.57
CA HIS A 161 -2.32 -6.07 4.64
C HIS A 161 -3.77 -6.53 4.56
N GLN A 162 -4.43 -6.70 5.70
CA GLN A 162 -5.85 -7.06 5.75
C GLN A 162 -6.75 -5.94 5.20
N VAL A 163 -6.46 -4.68 5.55
CA VAL A 163 -7.21 -3.50 5.12
C VAL A 163 -7.12 -3.31 3.60
N TRP A 164 -5.91 -3.37 3.03
CA TRP A 164 -5.70 -3.24 1.59
C TRP A 164 -6.31 -4.41 0.82
N PHE A 165 -6.23 -5.63 1.35
CA PHE A 165 -6.83 -6.80 0.73
C PHE A 165 -8.37 -6.70 0.75
N CYS A 166 -8.95 -6.23 1.84
CA CYS A 166 -10.38 -5.91 1.90
C CYS A 166 -10.77 -4.83 0.87
N ALA A 167 -9.96 -3.76 0.74
CA ALA A 167 -10.18 -2.71 -0.25
C ALA A 167 -10.10 -3.26 -1.69
N SER A 168 -9.18 -4.18 -1.97
CA SER A 168 -9.09 -4.83 -3.29
C SER A 168 -10.32 -5.68 -3.61
N GLY A 169 -10.91 -6.33 -2.60
CA GLY A 169 -12.21 -7.01 -2.74
C GLY A 169 -13.35 -6.05 -3.08
N LEU A 170 -13.41 -4.87 -2.43
CA LEU A 170 -14.39 -3.82 -2.78
C LEU A 170 -14.19 -3.29 -4.20
N LEU A 171 -12.94 -3.12 -4.65
CA LEU A 171 -12.63 -2.72 -6.02
C LEU A 171 -13.18 -3.74 -7.04
N LEU A 172 -12.98 -5.04 -6.81
CA LEU A 172 -13.55 -6.09 -7.65
C LEU A 172 -15.08 -6.04 -7.68
N LEU A 173 -15.70 -5.90 -6.50
CA LEU A 173 -17.16 -5.82 -6.38
C LEU A 173 -17.76 -4.56 -7.03
N SER A 174 -17.00 -3.47 -7.16
CA SER A 174 -17.44 -2.28 -7.90
C SER A 174 -17.55 -2.53 -9.42
N CYS A 175 -16.89 -3.57 -9.91
CA CYS A 175 -16.88 -3.93 -11.33
C CYS A 175 -17.84 -5.07 -11.66
N ARG A 176 -17.93 -6.08 -10.78
CA ARG A 176 -18.74 -7.28 -10.98
C ARG A 176 -19.20 -7.84 -9.64
N GLU A 177 -20.47 -8.16 -9.51
CA GLU A 177 -21.03 -8.80 -8.32
C GLU A 177 -20.47 -10.20 -8.12
N ASP A 178 -20.12 -10.53 -6.85
CA ASP A 178 -19.72 -11.88 -6.41
C ASP A 178 -20.10 -12.03 -4.93
N GLU A 179 -21.12 -12.85 -4.68
CA GLU A 179 -21.69 -13.03 -3.34
C GLU A 179 -20.68 -13.59 -2.33
N ALA A 180 -19.74 -14.44 -2.77
CA ALA A 180 -18.75 -15.02 -1.88
C ALA A 180 -17.73 -13.94 -1.43
N VAL A 181 -17.23 -13.14 -2.37
CA VAL A 181 -16.32 -12.02 -2.08
C VAL A 181 -17.05 -10.98 -1.21
N LYS A 182 -18.30 -10.65 -1.56
CA LYS A 182 -19.11 -9.70 -0.79
C LYS A 182 -19.28 -10.13 0.67
N LYS A 183 -19.62 -11.40 0.91
CA LYS A 183 -19.78 -11.96 2.27
C LYS A 183 -18.48 -11.83 3.09
N GLN A 184 -17.33 -12.13 2.49
CA GLN A 184 -16.03 -12.03 3.16
C GLN A 184 -15.70 -10.57 3.51
N VAL A 185 -15.84 -9.67 2.56
CA VAL A 185 -15.60 -8.23 2.73
C VAL A 185 -16.51 -7.64 3.81
N ASP A 186 -17.82 -7.90 3.75
CA ASP A 186 -18.79 -7.42 4.72
C ASP A 186 -18.48 -7.94 6.13
N ARG A 187 -18.10 -9.22 6.25
CA ARG A 187 -17.71 -9.82 7.53
C ARG A 187 -16.44 -9.19 8.11
N HIS A 188 -15.42 -8.97 7.26
CA HIS A 188 -14.19 -8.30 7.69
C HIS A 188 -14.48 -6.88 8.19
N LEU A 189 -15.23 -6.08 7.43
CA LEU A 189 -15.56 -4.69 7.79
C LEU A 189 -16.37 -4.60 9.09
N ASP A 190 -17.29 -5.53 9.34
CA ASP A 190 -18.03 -5.59 10.60
C ASP A 190 -17.10 -5.81 11.80
N LEU A 191 -16.14 -6.73 11.68
CA LEU A 191 -15.19 -7.02 12.74
C LEU A 191 -14.09 -5.97 12.86
N LEU A 192 -13.62 -5.39 11.74
CA LEU A 192 -12.68 -4.27 11.75
C LEU A 192 -13.21 -3.12 12.59
N SER A 193 -14.50 -2.80 12.45
CA SER A 193 -15.12 -1.72 13.19
C SER A 193 -15.27 -1.99 14.69
N ARG A 194 -15.38 -3.24 15.09
CA ARG A 194 -15.63 -3.63 16.49
C ARG A 194 -14.38 -4.08 17.24
N GLU A 195 -13.45 -4.75 16.55
CA GLU A 195 -12.44 -5.54 17.24
C GLU A 195 -10.99 -5.24 16.79
N TYR A 196 -10.75 -4.88 15.51
CA TYR A 196 -9.40 -4.89 14.97
C TYR A 196 -8.71 -3.54 14.91
N PHE A 197 -9.45 -2.46 14.72
CA PHE A 197 -8.83 -1.14 14.75
C PHE A 197 -8.32 -0.78 16.14
N GLY A 198 -7.04 -0.49 16.26
CA GLY A 198 -6.40 -0.09 17.51
C GLY A 198 -5.40 1.03 17.32
N ALA A 199 -5.43 2.00 18.25
CA ALA A 199 -4.46 3.07 18.30
C ALA A 199 -3.95 3.29 19.74
N HIS A 200 -2.75 3.84 19.83
CA HIS A 200 -2.21 4.35 21.08
C HIS A 200 -3.03 5.56 21.60
N LYS A 201 -2.83 5.94 22.84
CA LYS A 201 -3.46 7.16 23.40
C LYS A 201 -3.07 8.43 22.62
N SER A 202 -1.88 8.43 22.01
CA SER A 202 -1.38 9.50 21.15
C SER A 202 -2.13 9.64 19.82
N GLY A 203 -2.82 8.60 19.38
CA GLY A 203 -3.41 8.48 18.06
C GLY A 203 -2.65 7.56 17.10
N LEU A 204 -1.36 7.26 17.37
CA LEU A 204 -0.57 6.38 16.52
C LEU A 204 -1.22 5.01 16.36
N ILE A 205 -1.41 4.55 15.11
CA ILE A 205 -2.05 3.27 14.78
C ILE A 205 -1.12 2.12 15.16
N ARG A 206 -1.70 1.03 15.67
CA ARG A 206 -0.97 -0.19 16.00
C ARG A 206 -0.87 -1.11 14.80
N HIS A 207 0.34 -1.30 14.33
CA HIS A 207 0.60 -2.12 13.14
C HIS A 207 0.20 -3.60 13.30
N TYR A 208 0.48 -4.19 14.46
CA TYR A 208 0.14 -5.59 14.76
C TYR A 208 -0.94 -5.74 15.85
N GLY A 209 -1.19 -4.72 16.61
CA GLY A 209 -2.02 -4.81 17.81
C GLY A 209 -3.52 -4.69 17.60
N ALA A 210 -3.93 -4.42 16.37
CA ALA A 210 -5.34 -4.31 16.02
C ALA A 210 -6.03 -5.68 15.92
N MET A 211 -5.26 -6.74 15.63
CA MET A 211 -5.78 -8.08 15.49
C MET A 211 -5.88 -8.74 16.86
N ARG A 212 -7.07 -8.75 17.42
CA ARG A 212 -7.41 -9.58 18.59
C ARG A 212 -7.52 -11.04 18.13
N MET A 213 -6.40 -11.66 17.94
CA MET A 213 -6.36 -13.11 18.13
C MET A 213 -6.78 -13.40 19.57
N THR A 214 -7.31 -14.57 19.81
CA THR A 214 -7.60 -14.99 21.17
C THR A 214 -6.43 -14.57 22.05
N ARG A 215 -6.68 -13.96 23.19
CA ARG A 215 -5.62 -13.46 24.12
C ARG A 215 -4.51 -14.48 24.38
N ARG A 216 -4.81 -15.78 24.16
CA ARG A 216 -3.88 -16.89 24.29
C ARG A 216 -2.87 -17.00 23.14
N GLU A 217 -3.24 -16.65 21.91
CA GLU A 217 -2.34 -16.78 20.74
C GLU A 217 -1.45 -15.54 20.55
N LEU A 218 -1.93 -14.36 20.92
CA LEU A 218 -1.13 -13.13 20.90
C LEU A 218 -0.25 -12.95 22.14
N ALA A 219 -0.60 -13.57 23.28
CA ALA A 219 0.16 -13.42 24.50
C ALA A 219 1.66 -13.74 24.33
N PRO A 220 2.06 -14.83 23.63
CA PRO A 220 3.48 -15.09 23.38
C PRO A 220 4.16 -14.03 22.50
N LEU A 221 3.46 -13.47 21.51
CA LEU A 221 3.98 -12.42 20.63
C LEU A 221 4.14 -11.11 21.41
N TYR A 222 3.15 -10.72 22.19
CA TYR A 222 3.22 -9.53 23.06
C TYR A 222 4.25 -9.68 24.17
N ILE A 223 4.36 -10.84 24.80
CA ILE A 223 5.37 -11.12 25.82
C ILE A 223 6.76 -11.03 25.19
N LYS A 224 6.98 -11.66 24.03
CA LYS A 224 8.25 -11.60 23.30
C LYS A 224 8.60 -10.17 22.88
N GLN A 225 7.63 -9.38 22.44
CA GLN A 225 7.80 -7.98 22.08
C GLN A 225 8.00 -7.09 23.31
N TYR A 226 7.25 -7.34 24.41
CA TYR A 226 7.37 -6.60 25.66
C TYR A 226 8.72 -6.86 26.35
N ILE A 227 9.18 -8.10 26.37
CA ILE A 227 10.52 -8.48 26.88
C ILE A 227 11.59 -7.79 26.04
N LYS A 228 11.45 -7.74 24.73
CA LYS A 228 12.35 -7.06 23.81
C LYS A 228 12.38 -5.55 24.04
N TYR A 229 11.21 -4.92 24.23
CA TYR A 229 11.07 -3.50 24.53
C TYR A 229 11.64 -3.15 25.92
N ALA A 230 11.38 -3.98 26.93
CA ALA A 230 11.96 -3.81 28.26
C ALA A 230 13.48 -4.01 28.24
N GLY A 231 13.96 -4.98 27.46
CA GLY A 231 15.41 -5.22 27.27
C GLY A 231 16.12 -4.08 26.54
N LEU A 232 15.46 -3.44 25.56
CA LEU A 232 15.95 -2.22 24.91
C LEU A 232 16.05 -1.04 25.88
N LYS A 233 14.99 -0.81 26.71
CA LYS A 233 15.02 0.22 27.76
C LYS A 233 16.11 0.01 28.81
N LEU A 234 16.47 -1.25 29.07
CA LEU A 234 17.52 -1.63 30.01
C LEU A 234 18.92 -1.73 29.37
N GLY A 235 19.04 -1.41 28.05
CA GLY A 235 20.32 -1.49 27.32
C GLY A 235 20.85 -2.92 27.10
N VAL A 236 20.01 -3.95 27.35
CA VAL A 236 20.40 -5.37 27.24
C VAL A 236 20.42 -5.86 25.79
N PHE A 237 19.66 -5.17 24.88
CA PHE A 237 19.63 -5.49 23.47
C PHE A 237 20.10 -4.30 22.62
N SER A 238 20.92 -4.57 21.60
CA SER A 238 21.38 -3.52 20.69
C SER A 238 20.19 -2.92 19.90
N SER A 239 20.20 -1.60 19.76
CA SER A 239 19.16 -0.76 19.15
C SER A 239 18.81 -1.07 17.69
N ARG A 240 19.53 -1.99 17.03
CA ARG A 240 19.42 -2.28 15.59
C ARG A 240 18.33 -3.26 15.18
N LYS A 241 17.58 -3.87 16.11
CA LYS A 241 16.50 -4.82 15.76
C LYS A 241 15.15 -4.37 16.33
N TYR A 242 14.37 -3.68 15.51
CA TYR A 242 12.93 -3.47 15.64
C TYR A 242 12.47 -2.63 16.85
N ASP A 243 12.58 -1.36 16.69
CA ASP A 243 11.68 -0.48 17.40
C ASP A 243 10.32 -0.53 16.68
N ILE A 244 9.36 -1.29 17.25
CA ILE A 244 7.98 -1.36 16.74
C ILE A 244 7.38 0.03 16.66
N LEU A 245 7.73 0.91 17.58
CA LEU A 245 7.25 2.28 17.57
C LEU A 245 7.73 3.03 16.32
N ILE A 246 9.00 2.87 15.92
CA ILE A 246 9.54 3.47 14.70
C ILE A 246 8.82 2.92 13.46
N GLN A 247 8.55 1.61 13.44
CA GLN A 247 7.76 1.01 12.37
C GLN A 247 6.34 1.56 12.34
N GLU A 248 5.63 1.58 13.47
CA GLU A 248 4.28 2.14 13.57
C GLU A 248 4.22 3.61 13.13
N GLN A 249 5.24 4.41 13.51
CA GLN A 249 5.35 5.81 13.09
C GLN A 249 5.51 5.94 11.57
N GLY A 250 6.38 5.13 10.96
CA GLY A 250 6.63 5.16 9.52
C GLY A 250 5.47 4.62 8.69
N TYR A 251 4.68 3.70 9.25
CA TYR A 251 3.52 3.12 8.58
C TYR A 251 2.20 3.86 8.83
N HIS A 252 2.18 4.84 9.73
CA HIS A 252 0.93 5.46 10.17
C HIS A 252 0.11 6.07 9.02
N MET A 253 0.76 6.83 8.14
CA MET A 253 0.09 7.43 6.99
C MET A 253 -0.34 6.35 5.97
N PHE A 254 0.48 5.34 5.77
CA PHE A 254 0.15 4.20 4.92
C PHE A 254 -1.07 3.40 5.43
N GLU A 255 -1.20 3.21 6.73
CA GLU A 255 -2.40 2.64 7.35
C GLU A 255 -3.64 3.52 7.07
N LEU A 256 -3.51 4.84 7.26
CA LEU A 256 -4.59 5.79 6.99
C LEU A 256 -4.98 5.81 5.50
N TYR A 257 -4.01 5.65 4.60
CA TYR A 257 -4.28 5.56 3.16
C TYR A 257 -5.11 4.31 2.82
N GLY A 258 -4.80 3.15 3.40
CA GLY A 258 -5.63 1.95 3.27
C GLY A 258 -7.07 2.18 3.74
N PHE A 259 -7.26 2.88 4.86
CA PHE A 259 -8.60 3.27 5.32
C PHE A 259 -9.28 4.28 4.40
N ALA A 260 -8.53 5.19 3.78
CA ALA A 260 -9.07 6.11 2.79
C ALA A 260 -9.58 5.38 1.54
N LEU A 261 -8.86 4.34 1.07
CA LEU A 261 -9.33 3.47 -0.01
C LEU A 261 -10.65 2.79 0.35
N LEU A 262 -10.76 2.21 1.56
CA LEU A 262 -12.01 1.61 2.03
C LEU A 262 -13.16 2.63 2.05
N ALA A 263 -12.93 3.83 2.59
CA ALA A 263 -13.93 4.87 2.73
C ALA A 263 -14.38 5.46 1.38
N ALA A 264 -13.47 5.53 0.40
CA ALA A 264 -13.80 5.97 -0.96
C ALA A 264 -14.74 4.98 -1.67
N LEU A 265 -14.58 3.67 -1.39
CA LEU A 265 -15.38 2.61 -2.00
C LEU A 265 -16.67 2.32 -1.23
N ARG A 266 -16.68 2.58 0.07
CA ARG A 266 -17.83 2.33 0.96
C ARG A 266 -18.03 3.50 1.92
N LYS A 267 -18.97 4.37 1.60
CA LYS A 267 -19.20 5.64 2.32
C LYS A 267 -19.67 5.47 3.77
N ASP A 268 -20.32 4.34 4.11
CA ASP A 268 -20.80 4.09 5.48
C ASP A 268 -19.90 3.08 6.21
N LEU A 269 -18.84 3.61 6.81
CA LEU A 269 -17.91 2.88 7.67
C LEU A 269 -17.98 3.45 9.10
N PRO A 270 -18.80 2.89 9.99
CA PRO A 270 -19.04 3.45 11.34
C PRO A 270 -17.76 3.67 12.15
N PHE A 271 -16.73 2.83 11.95
CA PHE A 271 -15.48 2.94 12.71
C PHE A 271 -14.72 4.24 12.42
N THR A 272 -14.86 4.84 11.23
CA THR A 272 -14.20 6.11 10.88
C THR A 272 -14.72 7.31 11.69
N LYS A 273 -15.88 7.15 12.34
CA LYS A 273 -16.51 8.15 13.22
C LYS A 273 -16.16 7.93 14.69
N THR A 274 -15.43 6.87 15.02
CA THR A 274 -15.06 6.57 16.41
C THR A 274 -14.00 7.55 16.93
N PRO A 275 -14.03 7.88 18.26
CA PRO A 275 -12.98 8.73 18.84
C PRO A 275 -11.56 8.19 18.66
N ALA A 276 -11.40 6.87 18.56
CA ALA A 276 -10.10 6.25 18.35
C ALA A 276 -9.59 6.53 16.93
N PHE A 277 -10.44 6.37 15.91
CA PHE A 277 -10.07 6.68 14.52
C PHE A 277 -9.81 8.17 14.32
N LEU A 278 -10.68 9.03 14.87
CA LEU A 278 -10.50 10.49 14.75
C LEU A 278 -9.19 10.96 15.41
N ARG A 279 -8.78 10.36 16.53
CA ARG A 279 -7.45 10.65 17.09
C ARG A 279 -6.32 10.19 16.18
N ALA A 280 -6.48 9.02 15.54
CA ALA A 280 -5.46 8.54 14.60
C ALA A 280 -5.36 9.42 13.35
N LEU A 281 -6.50 9.84 12.81
CA LEU A 281 -6.55 10.78 11.70
C LEU A 281 -5.89 12.12 12.07
N ASN A 282 -6.23 12.69 13.22
CA ASN A 282 -5.63 13.95 13.68
C ASN A 282 -4.12 13.82 13.92
N TYR A 283 -3.64 12.65 14.37
CA TYR A 283 -2.19 12.41 14.52
C TYR A 283 -1.48 12.45 13.16
N GLY A 284 -2.06 11.84 12.12
CA GLY A 284 -1.49 11.85 10.75
C GLY A 284 -1.60 13.20 10.04
N LEU A 285 -2.65 13.98 10.34
CA LEU A 285 -2.85 15.30 9.75
C LEU A 285 -2.07 16.43 10.46
N ASP A 286 -1.52 16.20 11.66
CA ASP A 286 -0.59 17.10 12.33
C ASP A 286 0.83 16.93 11.72
N ILE A 287 1.02 17.56 10.56
CA ILE A 287 2.22 17.37 9.73
C ILE A 287 3.50 17.86 10.43
N ASP A 288 3.44 18.90 11.24
CA ASP A 288 4.63 19.41 11.94
C ASP A 288 5.11 18.38 12.96
N ARG A 289 4.19 17.85 13.76
CA ARG A 289 4.47 16.79 14.72
C ARG A 289 4.89 15.49 14.02
N LEU A 290 4.21 15.12 12.93
CA LEU A 290 4.55 13.93 12.17
C LEU A 290 6.00 14.00 11.67
N ASN A 291 6.39 15.11 11.06
CA ASN A 291 7.74 15.32 10.54
C ASN A 291 8.82 15.34 11.63
N GLU A 292 8.51 15.94 12.79
CA GLU A 292 9.40 15.87 13.96
C GLU A 292 9.63 14.42 14.40
N VAL A 293 8.56 13.64 14.55
CA VAL A 293 8.62 12.23 14.96
C VAL A 293 9.33 11.36 13.93
N LEU A 294 9.21 11.69 12.64
CA LEU A 294 9.87 10.96 11.56
C LEU A 294 11.34 11.35 11.37
N GLY A 295 11.81 12.40 12.06
CA GLY A 295 13.22 12.82 12.09
C GLY A 295 13.74 13.39 10.77
N ILE A 296 12.90 14.05 9.98
CA ILE A 296 13.26 14.53 8.63
C ILE A 296 14.35 15.62 8.63
N SER A 297 14.67 16.22 9.76
CA SER A 297 15.76 17.20 9.89
C SER A 297 17.15 16.58 9.74
N ASP A 298 17.27 15.27 9.86
CA ASP A 298 18.49 14.50 9.66
C ASP A 298 18.23 13.35 8.68
N PRO A 299 18.44 13.55 7.36
CA PRO A 299 18.14 12.56 6.34
C PRO A 299 18.88 11.22 6.50
N GLU A 300 20.06 11.23 7.13
CA GLU A 300 20.85 10.01 7.35
C GLU A 300 20.27 9.11 8.47
N HIS A 301 19.49 9.71 9.38
CA HIS A 301 18.92 9.02 10.54
C HIS A 301 17.39 9.08 10.60
N MET A 302 16.73 9.61 9.55
CA MET A 302 15.28 9.67 9.49
C MET A 302 14.64 8.27 9.52
N ASN A 303 13.37 8.22 9.86
CA ASN A 303 12.62 6.97 9.90
C ASN A 303 12.57 6.31 8.50
N LYS A 304 13.28 5.19 8.35
CA LYS A 304 13.43 4.45 7.08
C LYS A 304 12.12 3.85 6.54
N TYR A 305 11.08 3.76 7.37
CA TYR A 305 9.76 3.26 6.98
C TYR A 305 8.81 4.36 6.51
N ALA A 306 9.22 5.64 6.60
CA ALA A 306 8.44 6.80 6.16
C ALA A 306 8.87 7.28 4.76
N TYR A 307 9.28 8.54 4.62
CA TYR A 307 9.63 9.16 3.33
C TYR A 307 10.52 8.30 2.39
N PRO A 308 11.49 7.53 2.90
CA PRO A 308 12.27 6.61 2.07
C PRO A 308 11.50 5.40 1.54
N TYR A 309 10.29 5.11 2.05
CA TYR A 309 9.52 3.91 1.70
C TYR A 309 8.01 4.15 1.65
N ASN A 310 7.34 4.48 2.78
CA ASN A 310 5.93 4.87 2.85
C ASN A 310 5.87 6.40 2.95
N SER A 311 5.63 7.06 1.83
CA SER A 311 5.75 8.50 1.77
C SER A 311 4.49 9.22 2.25
N PRO A 312 4.55 9.98 3.36
CA PRO A 312 3.44 10.84 3.77
C PRO A 312 3.00 11.83 2.67
N ALA A 313 3.93 12.23 1.78
CA ALA A 313 3.61 13.11 0.68
C ALA A 313 2.68 12.47 -0.36
N PHE A 314 2.87 11.18 -0.65
CA PHE A 314 2.04 10.47 -1.62
C PHE A 314 0.66 10.13 -1.03
N GLU A 315 0.61 9.84 0.25
CA GLU A 315 -0.54 9.34 0.98
C GLU A 315 -1.50 10.44 1.44
N TYR A 316 -0.96 11.58 1.91
CA TYR A 316 -1.71 12.69 2.49
C TYR A 316 -2.86 13.21 1.60
N PRO A 317 -2.67 13.45 0.28
CA PRO A 317 -3.72 14.08 -0.52
C PRO A 317 -5.02 13.27 -0.56
N LEU A 318 -4.93 11.94 -0.70
CA LEU A 318 -6.12 11.07 -0.68
C LEU A 318 -6.74 10.99 0.72
N ILE A 319 -5.92 10.87 1.77
CA ILE A 319 -6.39 10.81 3.17
C ILE A 319 -7.18 12.08 3.50
N ALA A 320 -6.58 13.25 3.29
CA ALA A 320 -7.21 14.52 3.58
C ALA A 320 -8.49 14.71 2.75
N HIS A 321 -8.44 14.47 1.43
CA HIS A 321 -9.63 14.57 0.58
C HIS A 321 -10.77 13.68 1.07
N THR A 322 -10.47 12.42 1.43
CA THR A 322 -11.48 11.43 1.84
C THR A 322 -12.13 11.76 3.19
N PHE A 323 -11.34 12.16 4.18
CA PHE A 323 -11.83 12.31 5.56
C PHE A 323 -12.19 13.74 5.96
N THR A 324 -11.68 14.76 5.26
CA THR A 324 -11.98 16.16 5.54
C THR A 324 -12.74 16.88 4.41
N GLY A 325 -12.99 16.20 3.29
CA GLY A 325 -13.70 16.72 2.13
C GLY A 325 -12.82 17.46 1.13
N ALA A 326 -11.61 17.88 1.49
CA ALA A 326 -10.63 18.50 0.60
C ALA A 326 -9.22 18.29 1.11
N ALA A 327 -8.25 18.07 0.23
CA ALA A 327 -6.84 18.17 0.59
C ALA A 327 -6.47 19.64 0.72
N ASP A 328 -5.85 20.02 1.86
CA ASP A 328 -5.24 21.33 1.96
C ASP A 328 -4.05 21.43 0.99
N GLU A 329 -4.22 22.23 -0.06
CA GLU A 329 -3.26 22.33 -1.15
C GLU A 329 -1.88 22.81 -0.67
N LYS A 330 -1.85 23.74 0.28
CA LYS A 330 -0.60 24.27 0.86
C LYS A 330 0.17 23.19 1.60
N THR A 331 -0.52 22.39 2.41
CA THR A 331 0.08 21.26 3.13
C THR A 331 0.56 20.17 2.17
N ALA A 332 -0.24 19.84 1.16
CA ALA A 332 0.12 18.83 0.16
C ALA A 332 1.36 19.25 -0.65
N LEU A 333 1.45 20.51 -1.06
CA LEU A 333 2.63 21.06 -1.74
C LEU A 333 3.85 21.06 -0.84
N ARG A 334 3.72 21.45 0.43
CA ARG A 334 4.81 21.40 1.41
C ARG A 334 5.34 19.97 1.59
N LEU A 335 4.45 18.98 1.70
CA LEU A 335 4.86 17.56 1.80
C LEU A 335 5.57 17.09 0.52
N LEU A 336 5.08 17.49 -0.65
CA LEU A 336 5.73 17.19 -1.91
C LEU A 336 7.13 17.80 -2.00
N ASP A 337 7.31 19.06 -1.56
CA ASP A 337 8.61 19.72 -1.52
C ASP A 337 9.58 19.03 -0.55
N ILE A 338 9.09 18.59 0.62
CA ILE A 338 9.88 17.77 1.56
C ILE A 338 10.31 16.47 0.90
N GLN A 339 9.37 15.72 0.31
CA GLN A 339 9.68 14.46 -0.37
C GLN A 339 10.73 14.65 -1.46
N LYS A 340 10.56 15.69 -2.29
CA LYS A 340 11.53 16.01 -3.34
C LYS A 340 12.90 16.37 -2.79
N SER A 341 12.96 17.17 -1.73
CA SER A 341 14.24 17.53 -1.11
C SER A 341 14.99 16.34 -0.51
N LEU A 342 14.24 15.32 -0.05
CA LEU A 342 14.81 14.13 0.58
C LEU A 342 15.21 13.05 -0.43
N THR A 343 14.38 12.82 -1.47
CA THR A 343 14.54 11.58 -2.26
C THR A 343 14.60 11.80 -3.78
N TRP A 344 14.24 13.00 -4.28
CA TRP A 344 14.17 13.23 -5.72
C TRP A 344 15.54 13.47 -6.35
N ASP A 345 15.84 12.73 -7.40
CA ASP A 345 16.96 12.96 -8.29
C ASP A 345 16.48 13.53 -9.62
N GLU A 346 16.79 14.82 -9.85
CA GLU A 346 16.37 15.53 -11.07
C GLU A 346 16.98 14.94 -12.34
N SER A 347 18.16 14.36 -12.25
CA SER A 347 18.85 13.76 -13.42
C SER A 347 18.26 12.42 -13.81
N ALA A 348 17.83 11.63 -12.83
CA ALA A 348 17.21 10.32 -13.02
C ALA A 348 15.66 10.38 -13.14
N LYS A 349 15.05 11.55 -12.87
CA LYS A 349 13.58 11.69 -12.76
C LYS A 349 12.96 10.61 -11.88
N ALA A 350 13.59 10.33 -10.73
CA ALA A 350 13.24 9.23 -9.84
C ALA A 350 13.44 9.61 -8.37
N MET A 351 12.79 8.88 -7.46
CA MET A 351 13.02 8.95 -6.02
C MET A 351 14.23 8.09 -5.65
N ASN A 352 15.43 8.64 -5.83
CA ASN A 352 16.69 7.90 -5.86
C ASN A 352 17.62 8.19 -4.67
N LEU A 353 17.34 9.24 -3.88
CA LEU A 353 18.19 9.66 -2.77
C LEU A 353 17.63 9.14 -1.45
N HIS A 354 18.51 8.86 -0.47
CA HIS A 354 18.18 8.44 0.90
C HIS A 354 17.11 7.33 1.01
N THR A 355 17.05 6.42 0.03
CA THR A 355 16.17 5.27 0.03
C THR A 355 16.96 3.98 -0.23
N ALA A 356 16.52 2.89 0.38
CA ALA A 356 17.08 1.56 0.12
C ALA A 356 16.51 0.92 -1.16
N ASP A 357 15.41 1.48 -1.71
CA ASP A 357 14.68 0.91 -2.84
C ASP A 357 14.08 2.03 -3.70
N SER A 358 14.92 2.62 -4.54
CA SER A 358 14.54 3.71 -5.43
C SER A 358 13.49 3.29 -6.45
N THR A 359 13.57 2.05 -6.92
CA THR A 359 12.67 1.50 -7.93
C THR A 359 11.23 1.45 -7.41
N THR A 360 11.06 0.88 -6.22
CA THR A 360 9.74 0.81 -5.58
C THR A 360 9.26 2.18 -5.13
N LEU A 361 10.11 3.01 -4.52
CA LEU A 361 9.69 4.35 -4.07
C LEU A 361 9.23 5.22 -5.24
N THR A 362 9.90 5.12 -6.40
CA THR A 362 9.47 5.83 -7.62
C THR A 362 8.15 5.29 -8.15
N ALA A 363 7.97 3.96 -8.18
CA ALA A 363 6.72 3.34 -8.61
C ALA A 363 5.53 3.73 -7.72
N ARG A 364 5.77 3.99 -6.42
CA ARG A 364 4.72 4.43 -5.48
C ARG A 364 4.12 5.81 -5.77
N LEU A 365 4.65 6.56 -6.71
CA LEU A 365 3.97 7.73 -7.26
C LEU A 365 2.55 7.41 -7.78
N TYR A 366 2.23 6.13 -8.05
CA TYR A 366 0.88 5.71 -8.41
C TYR A 366 -0.19 6.11 -7.37
N GLU A 367 0.19 6.29 -6.11
CA GLU A 367 -0.73 6.68 -5.03
C GLU A 367 -1.36 8.05 -5.29
N TYR A 368 -0.64 8.96 -5.97
CA TYR A 368 -1.23 10.22 -6.43
C TYR A 368 -2.36 10.04 -7.44
N VAL A 369 -2.33 8.97 -8.23
CA VAL A 369 -3.35 8.73 -9.25
C VAL A 369 -4.74 8.59 -8.61
N ARG A 370 -4.83 7.93 -7.45
CA ARG A 370 -6.11 7.80 -6.72
C ARG A 370 -6.67 9.14 -6.27
N PHE A 371 -5.83 10.03 -5.79
CA PHE A 371 -6.23 11.40 -5.47
C PHE A 371 -6.63 12.18 -6.72
N LEU A 372 -5.84 12.10 -7.80
CA LEU A 372 -6.13 12.79 -9.06
C LEU A 372 -7.45 12.36 -9.69
N ASP A 373 -7.77 11.06 -9.65
CA ASP A 373 -9.06 10.55 -10.12
C ASP A 373 -10.21 11.02 -9.20
N ALA A 374 -10.01 11.03 -7.88
CA ALA A 374 -11.03 11.47 -6.92
C ALA A 374 -11.43 12.93 -7.14
N VAL A 375 -10.47 13.84 -7.36
CA VAL A 375 -10.75 15.27 -7.58
C VAL A 375 -11.24 15.60 -9.00
N GLN A 376 -11.13 14.68 -9.96
CA GLN A 376 -11.68 14.84 -11.32
C GLN A 376 -13.12 14.31 -11.42
N GLY A 377 -13.50 13.37 -10.57
CA GLY A 377 -14.83 12.78 -10.53
C GLY A 377 -15.86 13.60 -9.73
N THR A 378 -15.40 14.66 -9.06
CA THR A 378 -16.24 15.67 -8.37
C THR A 378 -16.42 16.88 -9.26
#